data_0a6d03dbcee2d29876840116fe6748c6
#
_entry.id   0a6d03dbcee2d29876840116fe6748c6
#
_cell.length_a   1.000
_cell.length_b   1.000
_cell.length_c   1.000
_cell.angle_alpha   90.00
_cell.angle_beta   90.00
_cell.angle_gamma   90.00
#
_symmetry.space_group_name_H-M   'P 1'
#
loop_
_entity.id
_entity.type
_entity.pdbx_description
1 polymer ?
#
loop_
_entity_poly.entity_id
_entity_poly.type
_entity_poly.pdbx_seq_one_letter_code
_entity_poly.pdbx_strand_id
1 'polypeptide(L)'
;MKKAMILCGVAAAMLSFGCGRNAQFGVVDMNKVQTESQVFKDATKDLQTKGKAMEEELNQETAGKSQEEAQKILTEKSQKMHSLQAEAQAKVKGSFDAAAASVAKEKNLSAILVKEAVPQGGVDVTDDIIKAMK
;
A
#
# COMPACT_ATOMS: atom_id res chain seq x y z
N MET A 1 -73.71 -18.64 12.33
CA MET A 1 -72.85 -18.73 13.38
C MET A 1 -71.48 -18.93 12.76
N LYS A 2 -70.84 -18.11 12.68
CA LYS A 2 -69.99 -17.05 12.32
C LYS A 2 -68.78 -17.05 13.27
N LYS A 3 -67.71 -17.77 12.98
CA LYS A 3 -66.41 -17.62 13.54
C LYS A 3 -65.49 -18.63 12.89
N ALA A 4 -64.84 -18.25 11.83
CA ALA A 4 -63.57 -18.84 11.37
C ALA A 4 -63.19 -18.17 10.05
N MET A 5 -62.24 -17.25 10.07
CA MET A 5 -61.43 -16.87 8.94
C MET A 5 -60.65 -15.59 9.28
N ILE A 6 -59.65 -15.71 10.12
CA ILE A 6 -58.55 -14.75 10.16
C ILE A 6 -57.37 -15.53 10.72
N LEU A 7 -56.70 -16.29 9.87
CA LEU A 7 -55.38 -16.87 10.23
C LEU A 7 -54.67 -17.40 8.97
N CYS A 8 -54.45 -16.52 8.02
CA CYS A 8 -53.55 -16.80 6.88
C CYS A 8 -53.01 -15.49 6.33
N GLY A 9 -52.09 -14.87 7.04
CA GLY A 9 -51.59 -13.60 6.56
C GLY A 9 -50.23 -13.17 7.11
N VAL A 10 -49.47 -14.05 7.77
CA VAL A 10 -48.18 -13.62 8.39
C VAL A 10 -47.02 -14.59 8.09
N ALA A 11 -47.10 -15.40 7.07
CA ALA A 11 -46.04 -16.37 6.78
C ALA A 11 -45.25 -16.10 5.46
N ALA A 12 -45.28 -14.88 4.93
CA ALA A 12 -44.63 -14.59 3.65
C ALA A 12 -43.58 -13.45 3.69
N ALA A 13 -43.05 -13.08 4.86
CA ALA A 13 -42.11 -11.96 4.98
C ALA A 13 -40.71 -12.30 5.54
N MET A 14 -40.31 -13.57 5.52
CA MET A 14 -38.99 -13.97 6.09
C MET A 14 -38.09 -14.76 5.13
N LEU A 15 -38.14 -14.49 3.84
CA LEU A 15 -37.21 -15.14 2.88
C LEU A 15 -36.48 -14.17 1.97
N SER A 16 -36.08 -12.99 2.49
CA SER A 16 -35.33 -12.02 1.69
C SER A 16 -33.97 -11.61 2.32
N PHE A 17 -33.41 -12.43 3.18
CA PHE A 17 -32.01 -12.21 3.66
C PHE A 17 -31.05 -13.22 3.07
N GLY A 18 -31.17 -13.50 1.79
CA GLY A 18 -30.22 -14.26 0.99
C GLY A 18 -29.48 -13.38 0.00
N CYS A 19 -29.04 -12.19 0.37
CA CYS A 19 -28.02 -11.49 -0.39
C CYS A 19 -26.67 -12.10 -0.07
N GLY A 20 -26.35 -13.21 -0.70
CA GLY A 20 -24.99 -13.60 -0.99
C GLY A 20 -24.38 -12.52 -1.88
N ARG A 21 -23.93 -11.40 -1.30
CA ARG A 21 -22.97 -10.54 -1.96
C ARG A 21 -21.74 -11.42 -2.15
N ASN A 22 -21.53 -11.88 -3.38
CA ASN A 22 -20.22 -12.38 -3.78
C ASN A 22 -19.24 -11.25 -3.47
N ALA A 23 -18.56 -11.37 -2.36
CA ALA A 23 -17.56 -10.41 -1.94
C ALA A 23 -16.44 -10.47 -2.97
N GLN A 24 -16.45 -9.54 -3.92
CA GLN A 24 -15.37 -9.41 -4.89
C GLN A 24 -14.12 -8.88 -4.20
N PHE A 25 -12.98 -9.43 -4.54
CA PHE A 25 -11.69 -8.92 -4.09
C PHE A 25 -10.85 -8.48 -5.29
N GLY A 26 -9.99 -7.50 -5.05
CA GLY A 26 -9.01 -7.06 -6.02
C GLY A 26 -7.70 -7.82 -5.87
N VAL A 27 -6.93 -7.90 -6.94
CA VAL A 27 -5.55 -8.39 -6.93
C VAL A 27 -4.63 -7.31 -7.48
N VAL A 28 -3.45 -7.17 -6.87
CA VAL A 28 -2.44 -6.19 -7.24
C VAL A 28 -1.08 -6.88 -7.47
N ASP A 29 -0.47 -6.57 -8.59
CA ASP A 29 0.90 -6.98 -8.92
C ASP A 29 1.87 -5.95 -8.34
N MET A 30 2.52 -6.31 -7.24
CA MET A 30 3.46 -5.42 -6.55
C MET A 30 4.71 -5.13 -7.37
N ASN A 31 5.16 -6.05 -8.22
CA ASN A 31 6.32 -5.81 -9.09
C ASN A 31 5.98 -4.70 -10.10
N LYS A 32 4.80 -4.75 -10.69
CA LYS A 32 4.33 -3.72 -11.61
C LYS A 32 4.15 -2.38 -10.91
N VAL A 33 3.58 -2.35 -9.71
CA VAL A 33 3.47 -1.13 -8.89
C VAL A 33 4.84 -0.50 -8.64
N GLN A 34 5.84 -1.30 -8.24
CA GLN A 34 7.19 -0.81 -7.98
C GLN A 34 7.87 -0.24 -9.23
N THR A 35 7.67 -0.86 -10.38
CA THR A 35 8.35 -0.46 -11.62
C THR A 35 7.66 0.69 -12.35
N GLU A 36 6.35 0.81 -12.24
CA GLU A 36 5.56 1.78 -13.02
C GLU A 36 5.09 2.98 -12.21
N SER A 37 4.90 2.85 -10.89
CA SER A 37 4.42 3.95 -10.06
C SER A 37 5.42 5.10 -10.01
N GLN A 38 4.92 6.32 -10.26
CA GLN A 38 5.75 7.53 -10.17
C GLN A 38 6.26 7.76 -8.75
N VAL A 39 5.44 7.46 -7.73
CA VAL A 39 5.82 7.60 -6.32
C VAL A 39 7.03 6.74 -5.95
N PHE A 40 7.09 5.49 -6.46
CA PHE A 40 8.26 4.63 -6.28
C PHE A 40 9.49 5.16 -7.00
N LYS A 41 9.33 5.61 -8.25
CA LYS A 41 10.44 6.19 -9.02
C LYS A 41 11.02 7.43 -8.34
N ASP A 42 10.15 8.31 -7.87
CA ASP A 42 10.57 9.54 -7.19
C ASP A 42 11.24 9.24 -5.85
N ALA A 43 10.70 8.31 -5.06
CA ALA A 43 11.30 7.89 -3.80
C ALA A 43 12.68 7.26 -4.01
N THR A 44 12.83 6.42 -5.02
CA THR A 44 14.11 5.79 -5.37
C THR A 44 15.14 6.83 -5.83
N LYS A 45 14.73 7.76 -6.69
CA LYS A 45 15.59 8.85 -7.18
C LYS A 45 16.03 9.78 -6.05
N ASP A 46 15.11 10.13 -5.15
CA ASP A 46 15.41 10.98 -3.99
C ASP A 46 16.43 10.30 -3.06
N LEU A 47 16.23 9.03 -2.73
CA LEU A 47 17.20 8.25 -1.95
C LEU A 47 18.58 8.17 -2.62
N GLN A 48 18.59 7.96 -3.92
CA GLN A 48 19.84 7.88 -4.70
C GLN A 48 20.60 9.21 -4.70
N THR A 49 19.87 10.32 -4.85
CA THR A 49 20.45 11.67 -4.83
C THR A 49 21.01 12.01 -3.44
N LYS A 50 20.21 11.74 -2.39
CA LYS A 50 20.65 11.96 -1.01
C LYS A 50 21.80 11.05 -0.60
N GLY A 51 21.80 9.80 -1.08
CA GLY A 51 22.90 8.86 -0.85
C GLY A 51 24.22 9.35 -1.43
N LYS A 52 24.22 9.82 -2.68
CA LYS A 52 25.42 10.39 -3.30
C LYS A 52 25.93 11.64 -2.58
N ALA A 53 25.01 12.56 -2.25
CA ALA A 53 25.39 13.75 -1.50
C ALA A 53 26.00 13.41 -0.14
N MET A 54 25.44 12.41 0.55
CA MET A 54 25.96 11.95 1.84
C MET A 54 27.33 11.27 1.73
N GLU A 55 27.58 10.55 0.64
CA GLU A 55 28.89 9.96 0.36
C GLU A 55 29.96 11.05 0.12
N GLU A 56 29.62 12.09 -0.64
CA GLU A 56 30.50 13.24 -0.85
C GLU A 56 30.79 13.99 0.46
N GLU A 57 29.75 14.25 1.26
CA GLU A 57 29.90 14.85 2.59
C GLU A 57 30.77 13.98 3.50
N LEU A 58 30.58 12.68 3.52
CA LEU A 58 31.35 11.74 4.32
C LEU A 58 32.84 11.81 3.95
N ASN A 59 33.16 11.80 2.67
CA ASN A 59 34.56 11.91 2.18
C ASN A 59 35.23 13.25 2.58
N GLN A 60 34.46 14.35 2.53
CA GLN A 60 34.97 15.67 2.92
C GLN A 60 35.16 15.78 4.45
N GLU A 61 34.16 15.32 5.22
CA GLU A 61 34.19 15.45 6.67
C GLU A 61 35.21 14.51 7.34
N THR A 62 35.51 13.37 6.72
CA THR A 62 36.51 12.42 7.24
C THR A 62 37.94 12.74 6.81
N ALA A 63 38.14 13.61 5.81
CA ALA A 63 39.46 13.98 5.33
C ALA A 63 40.30 14.65 6.44
N GLY A 64 41.45 14.06 6.75
CA GLY A 64 42.36 14.56 7.80
C GLY A 64 41.91 14.35 9.24
N LYS A 65 40.84 13.59 9.47
CA LYS A 65 40.35 13.23 10.81
C LYS A 65 41.08 12.03 11.37
N SER A 66 41.10 11.94 12.71
CA SER A 66 41.52 10.71 13.39
C SER A 66 40.58 9.57 13.11
N GLN A 67 41.03 8.33 13.28
CA GLN A 67 40.18 7.13 13.09
C GLN A 67 38.93 7.15 13.96
N GLU A 68 39.04 7.63 15.19
CA GLU A 68 37.91 7.71 16.12
C GLU A 68 36.86 8.74 15.68
N GLU A 69 37.32 9.92 15.21
CA GLU A 69 36.42 10.96 14.69
C GLU A 69 35.72 10.51 13.39
N ALA A 70 36.49 9.92 12.47
CA ALA A 70 35.94 9.37 11.24
C ALA A 70 34.84 8.29 11.51
N GLN A 71 35.08 7.43 12.50
CA GLN A 71 34.09 6.40 12.90
C GLN A 71 32.80 7.01 13.46
N LYS A 72 32.87 8.09 14.22
CA LYS A 72 31.69 8.81 14.71
C LYS A 72 30.89 9.40 13.54
N ILE A 73 31.56 10.08 12.62
CA ILE A 73 30.90 10.65 11.43
C ILE A 73 30.23 9.57 10.60
N LEU A 74 30.89 8.44 10.37
CA LEU A 74 30.34 7.30 9.65
C LEU A 74 29.06 6.76 10.31
N THR A 75 29.08 6.65 11.64
CA THR A 75 27.92 6.17 12.41
C THR A 75 26.73 7.13 12.28
N GLU A 76 26.95 8.43 12.40
CA GLU A 76 25.92 9.45 12.24
C GLU A 76 25.31 9.45 10.83
N LYS A 77 26.15 9.38 9.79
CA LYS A 77 25.71 9.31 8.39
C LYS A 77 24.92 8.02 8.12
N SER A 78 25.33 6.90 8.69
CA SER A 78 24.60 5.62 8.58
C SER A 78 23.21 5.70 9.22
N GLN A 79 23.09 6.27 10.41
CA GLN A 79 21.80 6.48 11.08
C GLN A 79 20.89 7.40 10.27
N LYS A 80 21.44 8.48 9.71
CA LYS A 80 20.70 9.40 8.85
C LYS A 80 20.18 8.70 7.58
N MET A 81 21.00 7.85 6.97
CA MET A 81 20.59 7.05 5.81
C MET A 81 19.46 6.10 6.14
N HIS A 82 19.51 5.39 7.28
CA HIS A 82 18.42 4.54 7.73
C HIS A 82 17.11 5.32 7.95
N SER A 83 17.20 6.52 8.52
CA SER A 83 16.03 7.40 8.70
C SER A 83 15.43 7.79 7.35
N LEU A 84 16.23 8.19 6.37
CA LEU A 84 15.77 8.54 5.02
C LEU A 84 15.10 7.36 4.31
N GLN A 85 15.65 6.16 4.46
CA GLN A 85 15.04 4.94 3.92
C GLN A 85 13.69 4.65 4.56
N ALA A 86 13.58 4.78 5.89
CA ALA A 86 12.34 4.59 6.60
C ALA A 86 11.26 5.61 6.19
N GLU A 87 11.64 6.88 6.03
CA GLU A 87 10.74 7.94 5.55
C GLU A 87 10.24 7.65 4.12
N ALA A 88 11.13 7.25 3.22
CA ALA A 88 10.78 6.91 1.85
C ALA A 88 9.82 5.72 1.80
N GLN A 89 10.08 4.68 2.59
CA GLN A 89 9.19 3.51 2.71
C GLN A 89 7.83 3.90 3.28
N ALA A 90 7.79 4.73 4.32
CA ALA A 90 6.55 5.20 4.92
C ALA A 90 5.71 6.02 3.93
N LYS A 91 6.35 6.89 3.14
CA LYS A 91 5.70 7.69 2.10
C LYS A 91 5.09 6.80 1.01
N VAL A 92 5.86 5.86 0.49
CA VAL A 92 5.40 4.93 -0.55
C VAL A 92 4.26 4.07 -0.02
N LYS A 93 4.41 3.50 1.18
CA LYS A 93 3.36 2.70 1.82
C LYS A 93 2.10 3.50 2.04
N GLY A 94 2.18 4.71 2.57
CA GLY A 94 1.02 5.57 2.79
C GLY A 94 0.28 5.92 1.50
N SER A 95 1.01 6.22 0.42
CA SER A 95 0.44 6.46 -0.89
C SER A 95 -0.25 5.21 -1.46
N PHE A 96 0.38 4.04 -1.33
CA PHE A 96 -0.22 2.77 -1.75
C PHE A 96 -1.48 2.43 -0.94
N ASP A 97 -1.44 2.52 0.38
CA ASP A 97 -2.57 2.21 1.25
C ASP A 97 -3.77 3.12 0.93
N ALA A 98 -3.53 4.42 0.72
CA ALA A 98 -4.57 5.37 0.34
C ALA A 98 -5.16 5.06 -1.05
N ALA A 99 -4.32 4.74 -2.03
CA ALA A 99 -4.74 4.36 -3.37
C ALA A 99 -5.56 3.07 -3.34
N ALA A 100 -5.09 2.05 -2.63
CA ALA A 100 -5.79 0.78 -2.48
C ALA A 100 -7.17 0.95 -1.81
N ALA A 101 -7.26 1.76 -0.76
CA ALA A 101 -8.54 2.07 -0.10
C ALA A 101 -9.53 2.79 -1.04
N SER A 102 -9.04 3.75 -1.84
CA SER A 102 -9.86 4.47 -2.84
C SER A 102 -10.40 3.52 -3.90
N VAL A 103 -9.52 2.72 -4.50
CA VAL A 103 -9.88 1.75 -5.56
C VAL A 103 -10.83 0.68 -5.02
N ALA A 104 -10.60 0.17 -3.82
CA ALA A 104 -11.50 -0.80 -3.19
C ALA A 104 -12.91 -0.22 -3.02
N LYS A 105 -13.01 1.03 -2.56
CA LYS A 105 -14.30 1.72 -2.41
C LYS A 105 -14.98 1.97 -3.76
N GLU A 106 -14.26 2.47 -4.74
CA GLU A 106 -14.80 2.78 -6.08
C GLU A 106 -15.34 1.55 -6.79
N LYS A 107 -14.64 0.41 -6.65
CA LYS A 107 -15.00 -0.85 -7.30
C LYS A 107 -15.84 -1.79 -6.40
N ASN A 108 -16.23 -1.34 -5.21
CA ASN A 108 -16.98 -2.14 -4.23
C ASN A 108 -16.30 -3.47 -3.89
N LEU A 109 -14.98 -3.46 -3.73
CA LEU A 109 -14.19 -4.63 -3.37
C LEU A 109 -14.14 -4.78 -1.85
N SER A 110 -14.20 -6.01 -1.38
CA SER A 110 -14.09 -6.33 0.04
C SER A 110 -12.65 -6.31 0.57
N ALA A 111 -11.69 -6.56 -0.31
CA ALA A 111 -10.27 -6.57 0.00
C ALA A 111 -9.45 -6.39 -1.28
N ILE A 112 -8.18 -5.99 -1.14
CA ILE A 112 -7.17 -6.07 -2.19
C ILE A 112 -6.04 -6.96 -1.67
N LEU A 113 -5.67 -7.95 -2.45
CA LEU A 113 -4.67 -8.95 -2.13
C LEU A 113 -3.50 -8.85 -3.12
N VAL A 114 -2.32 -9.21 -2.68
CA VAL A 114 -1.18 -9.33 -3.60
C VAL A 114 -1.37 -10.53 -4.52
N LYS A 115 -1.07 -10.36 -5.79
CA LYS A 115 -1.29 -11.36 -6.85
C LYS A 115 -0.62 -12.69 -6.55
N GLU A 116 0.57 -12.64 -5.97
CA GLU A 116 1.35 -13.83 -5.61
C GLU A 116 0.68 -14.68 -4.51
N ALA A 117 -0.20 -14.08 -3.70
CA ALA A 117 -0.96 -14.78 -2.67
C ALA A 117 -2.28 -15.39 -3.17
N VAL A 118 -2.65 -15.10 -4.43
CA VAL A 118 -3.93 -15.52 -5.02
C VAL A 118 -3.68 -16.45 -6.20
N PRO A 119 -3.88 -17.77 -6.05
CA PRO A 119 -3.64 -18.72 -7.12
C PRO A 119 -4.54 -18.51 -8.34
N GLN A 120 -5.78 -18.05 -8.12
CA GLN A 120 -6.75 -17.83 -9.18
C GLN A 120 -7.88 -16.90 -8.74
N GLY A 121 -8.37 -16.07 -9.68
CA GLY A 121 -9.51 -15.19 -9.48
C GLY A 121 -9.13 -13.79 -8.98
N GLY A 122 -10.15 -13.00 -8.66
CA GLY A 122 -10.00 -11.58 -8.30
C GLY A 122 -10.05 -10.64 -9.49
N VAL A 123 -10.29 -9.36 -9.21
CA VAL A 123 -10.27 -8.28 -10.21
C VAL A 123 -8.89 -7.65 -10.18
N ASP A 124 -8.17 -7.65 -11.30
CA ASP A 124 -6.87 -6.96 -11.37
C ASP A 124 -7.10 -5.44 -11.27
N VAL A 125 -6.53 -4.84 -10.24
CA VAL A 125 -6.64 -3.41 -9.93
C VAL A 125 -5.26 -2.71 -9.93
N THR A 126 -4.25 -3.37 -10.45
CA THR A 126 -2.87 -2.88 -10.45
C THR A 126 -2.75 -1.49 -11.08
N ASP A 127 -3.30 -1.31 -12.28
CA ASP A 127 -3.23 -0.04 -13.01
C ASP A 127 -4.05 1.08 -12.33
N ASP A 128 -5.18 0.72 -11.72
CA ASP A 128 -6.02 1.67 -10.99
C ASP A 128 -5.28 2.19 -9.75
N ILE A 129 -4.61 1.30 -9.02
CA ILE A 129 -3.79 1.66 -7.85
C ILE A 129 -2.62 2.54 -8.28
N ILE A 130 -1.87 2.16 -9.33
CA ILE A 130 -0.74 2.95 -9.85
C ILE A 130 -1.18 4.37 -10.19
N LYS A 131 -2.33 4.54 -10.85
CA LYS A 131 -2.88 5.85 -11.20
C LYS A 131 -3.36 6.65 -9.99
N ALA A 132 -3.84 5.98 -8.94
CA ALA A 132 -4.34 6.63 -7.74
C ALA A 132 -3.22 7.00 -6.75
N MET A 133 -2.04 6.39 -6.83
CA MET A 133 -0.87 6.74 -6.00
C MET A 133 -0.38 8.16 -6.31
N LYS A 134 -0.16 8.95 -5.25
CA LYS A 134 0.30 10.35 -5.32
C LYS A 134 1.41 10.63 -4.31
#